data_c84665357243fe6e7f4449e4dd46be59
#
_entry.id   c84665357243fe6e7f4449e4dd46be59
#
_cell.length_a   1.000
_cell.length_b   1.000
_cell.length_c   1.000
_cell.angle_alpha   90.00
_cell.angle_beta   90.00
_cell.angle_gamma   90.00
#
_symmetry.space_group_name_H-M   'P 1'
#
loop_
_entity.id
_entity.type
_entity.pdbx_description
1 polymer ?
#
loop_
_entity_poly.entity_id
_entity_poly.type
_entity_poly.pdbx_seq_one_letter_code
_entity_poly.pdbx_strand_id
1 'polypeptide(L)'
;MRQHDAEVPDANATYVFAVCRDPDPSSCAGLPGVTHEAPVRLLALDSFTAIVQTVRACDFTDEAWQSRLSDQRELERYARAHHDVVSAVAAACPTVPLPMATVYHADERVREALAKETDRFRAALKRIAHHAEWGVKVYAPPAATAATAATAATAATAATAATDDADRRTGRPVVPTDRGRPAAGAGLAYLERKRGAQRLRERSQEDALRTAETVDEQVGRLATASRRLRPHPQPSTDRRVQILNATYLVAERRSEELALLTRTLRERTGAEIELSGPWVPYSFVGEV
;
A
#
# COMPACT_ATOMS: atom_id res chain seq x y z
N MET A 1 31.20 6.28 -40.97
CA MET A 1 31.43 4.89 -40.49
C MET A 1 30.43 4.65 -39.40
N ARG A 2 29.27 4.06 -39.74
CA ARG A 2 28.17 3.78 -38.78
C ARG A 2 28.55 2.49 -38.08
N GLN A 3 28.79 2.57 -36.75
CA GLN A 3 28.91 1.38 -35.94
C GLN A 3 27.53 0.69 -35.94
N HIS A 4 27.49 -0.51 -36.46
CA HIS A 4 26.40 -1.46 -36.29
C HIS A 4 26.32 -1.73 -34.79
N ASP A 5 25.24 -1.29 -34.16
CA ASP A 5 24.76 -1.88 -32.92
C ASP A 5 24.42 -3.34 -33.28
N ALA A 6 25.30 -4.22 -32.84
CA ALA A 6 25.02 -5.66 -32.94
C ALA A 6 23.82 -5.92 -32.02
N GLU A 7 22.68 -6.26 -32.63
CA GLU A 7 21.59 -6.94 -31.95
C GLU A 7 22.21 -8.06 -31.13
N VAL A 8 22.16 -7.93 -29.82
CA VAL A 8 22.51 -9.02 -28.89
C VAL A 8 21.43 -10.07 -29.10
N PRO A 9 21.75 -11.25 -29.69
CA PRO A 9 20.72 -12.24 -29.90
C PRO A 9 20.21 -12.72 -28.55
N ASP A 10 18.93 -13.01 -28.44
CA ASP A 10 18.13 -13.69 -27.40
C ASP A 10 18.93 -14.34 -26.26
N ALA A 11 19.72 -13.52 -25.55
CA ALA A 11 20.48 -13.99 -24.41
C ALA A 11 19.51 -14.30 -23.28
N ASN A 12 19.61 -15.52 -22.75
CA ASN A 12 18.85 -15.91 -21.56
C ASN A 12 19.37 -15.15 -20.34
N ALA A 13 18.44 -14.80 -19.47
CA ALA A 13 18.69 -14.22 -18.15
C ALA A 13 17.99 -15.05 -17.07
N THR A 14 18.40 -14.88 -15.84
CA THR A 14 17.80 -15.56 -14.69
C THR A 14 17.03 -14.55 -13.84
N TYR A 15 15.69 -14.68 -13.84
CA TYR A 15 14.79 -13.95 -12.97
C TYR A 15 14.75 -14.61 -11.61
N VAL A 16 14.85 -13.83 -10.51
CA VAL A 16 14.85 -14.35 -9.14
C VAL A 16 13.61 -13.85 -8.40
N PHE A 17 12.81 -14.79 -7.90
CA PHE A 17 11.59 -14.51 -7.15
C PHE A 17 11.86 -14.32 -5.66
N ALA A 18 12.62 -15.25 -5.09
CA ALA A 18 12.80 -15.31 -3.65
C ALA A 18 14.03 -16.14 -3.28
N VAL A 19 14.43 -16.02 -2.01
CA VAL A 19 15.42 -16.90 -1.35
C VAL A 19 14.74 -17.58 -0.17
N CYS A 20 14.94 -18.90 -0.04
CA CYS A 20 14.38 -19.69 1.04
C CYS A 20 15.39 -20.74 1.53
N ARG A 21 15.02 -21.45 2.59
CA ARG A 21 15.84 -22.57 3.10
C ARG A 21 15.05 -23.86 2.95
N ASP A 22 15.69 -24.86 2.32
CA ASP A 22 15.17 -26.22 2.19
C ASP A 22 13.73 -26.30 1.65
N PRO A 23 13.44 -25.66 0.50
CA PRO A 23 12.11 -25.70 -0.07
C PRO A 23 11.77 -27.11 -0.55
N ASP A 24 10.51 -27.52 -0.39
CA ASP A 24 10.00 -28.69 -1.08
C ASP A 24 10.03 -28.43 -2.60
N PRO A 25 10.69 -29.26 -3.41
CA PRO A 25 10.70 -29.10 -4.87
C PRO A 25 9.32 -29.05 -5.50
N SER A 26 8.32 -29.67 -4.88
CA SER A 26 6.95 -29.65 -5.38
C SER A 26 6.25 -28.29 -5.18
N SER A 27 6.75 -27.44 -4.29
CA SER A 27 6.12 -26.14 -3.95
C SER A 27 6.08 -25.14 -5.11
N CYS A 28 6.98 -25.26 -6.08
CA CYS A 28 7.00 -24.42 -7.28
C CYS A 28 6.71 -25.19 -8.58
N ALA A 29 6.43 -26.51 -8.50
CA ALA A 29 6.19 -27.33 -9.68
C ALA A 29 4.89 -26.89 -10.40
N GLY A 30 4.99 -26.69 -11.71
CA GLY A 30 3.84 -26.33 -12.53
C GLY A 30 3.40 -24.86 -12.45
N LEU A 31 4.06 -24.02 -11.66
CA LEU A 31 3.78 -22.59 -11.65
C LEU A 31 4.30 -21.93 -12.94
N PRO A 32 3.46 -21.12 -13.62
CA PRO A 32 3.86 -20.50 -14.89
C PRO A 32 4.94 -19.43 -14.71
N GLY A 33 5.05 -18.82 -13.50
CA GLY A 33 5.96 -17.72 -13.27
C GLY A 33 5.64 -16.48 -14.12
N VAL A 34 6.66 -15.68 -14.42
CA VAL A 34 6.51 -14.42 -15.19
C VAL A 34 6.51 -14.65 -16.71
N THR A 35 6.96 -15.84 -17.19
CA THR A 35 6.90 -16.29 -18.58
C THR A 35 6.40 -17.72 -18.66
N HIS A 36 5.81 -18.09 -19.81
CA HIS A 36 5.42 -19.48 -20.09
C HIS A 36 6.50 -20.28 -20.82
N GLU A 37 7.61 -19.64 -21.22
CA GLU A 37 8.67 -20.26 -22.04
C GLU A 37 9.57 -21.22 -21.25
N ALA A 38 9.70 -21.01 -19.94
CA ALA A 38 10.50 -21.86 -19.09
C ALA A 38 9.83 -22.07 -17.71
N PRO A 39 10.04 -23.23 -17.06
CA PRO A 39 9.48 -23.50 -15.75
C PRO A 39 10.17 -22.69 -14.64
N VAL A 40 9.44 -22.44 -13.56
CA VAL A 40 10.04 -22.02 -12.28
C VAL A 40 10.85 -23.19 -11.73
N ARG A 41 12.05 -22.92 -11.22
CA ARG A 41 12.99 -23.93 -10.74
C ARG A 41 13.75 -23.47 -9.50
N LEU A 42 14.36 -24.43 -8.86
CA LEU A 42 15.23 -24.22 -7.70
C LEU A 42 16.69 -24.04 -8.18
N LEU A 43 17.37 -23.04 -7.65
CA LEU A 43 18.79 -22.82 -7.82
C LEU A 43 19.49 -22.94 -6.46
N ALA A 44 20.27 -23.98 -6.28
CA ALA A 44 21.02 -24.21 -5.05
C ALA A 44 22.10 -23.12 -4.88
N LEU A 45 22.15 -22.54 -3.68
CA LEU A 45 23.22 -21.70 -3.15
C LEU A 45 23.88 -22.44 -1.98
N ASP A 46 25.00 -21.96 -1.47
CA ASP A 46 25.73 -22.66 -0.41
C ASP A 46 24.89 -22.92 0.86
N SER A 47 24.11 -21.92 1.28
CA SER A 47 23.32 -21.97 2.54
C SER A 47 21.81 -21.83 2.34
N PHE A 48 21.37 -21.56 1.12
CA PHE A 48 19.99 -21.26 0.76
C PHE A 48 19.63 -21.82 -0.61
N THR A 49 18.38 -21.66 -0.98
CA THR A 49 17.90 -21.97 -2.32
C THR A 49 17.22 -20.71 -2.89
N ALA A 50 17.59 -20.30 -4.09
CA ALA A 50 16.88 -19.28 -4.83
C ALA A 50 15.78 -19.91 -5.70
N ILE A 51 14.64 -19.26 -5.75
CA ILE A 51 13.53 -19.60 -6.65
C ILE A 51 13.70 -18.75 -7.91
N VAL A 52 13.91 -19.39 -9.03
CA VAL A 52 14.32 -18.69 -10.26
C VAL A 52 13.55 -19.17 -11.49
N GLN A 53 13.59 -18.37 -12.55
CA GLN A 53 13.06 -18.72 -13.85
C GLN A 53 13.99 -18.20 -14.95
N THR A 54 14.20 -18.96 -16.00
CA THR A 54 14.91 -18.48 -17.18
C THR A 54 13.98 -17.56 -17.99
N VAL A 55 14.46 -16.39 -18.34
CA VAL A 55 13.72 -15.36 -19.10
C VAL A 55 14.59 -14.83 -20.23
N ARG A 56 14.01 -14.17 -21.23
CA ARG A 56 14.76 -13.46 -22.26
C ARG A 56 15.29 -12.15 -21.70
N ALA A 57 16.58 -11.87 -21.86
CA ALA A 57 17.20 -10.65 -21.34
C ALA A 57 16.60 -9.38 -21.97
N CYS A 58 16.22 -9.42 -23.24
CA CYS A 58 15.59 -8.29 -23.94
C CYS A 58 14.25 -7.85 -23.30
N ASP A 59 13.55 -8.74 -22.62
CA ASP A 59 12.28 -8.42 -21.93
C ASP A 59 12.49 -7.63 -20.63
N PHE A 60 13.73 -7.52 -20.17
CA PHE A 60 14.09 -6.86 -18.88
C PHE A 60 15.11 -5.74 -19.04
N THR A 61 15.25 -5.18 -20.26
CA THR A 61 15.98 -3.93 -20.45
C THR A 61 15.24 -2.77 -19.80
N ASP A 62 15.93 -1.68 -19.54
CA ASP A 62 15.33 -0.49 -18.93
C ASP A 62 14.14 0.03 -19.74
N GLU A 63 14.24 0.02 -21.09
CA GLU A 63 13.18 0.45 -22.00
C GLU A 63 11.97 -0.49 -21.94
N ALA A 64 12.19 -1.80 -21.99
CA ALA A 64 11.14 -2.80 -21.92
C ALA A 64 10.41 -2.71 -20.57
N TRP A 65 11.16 -2.51 -19.48
CA TRP A 65 10.59 -2.37 -18.15
C TRP A 65 9.80 -1.07 -17.98
N GLN A 66 10.31 0.07 -18.47
CA GLN A 66 9.58 1.35 -18.50
C GLN A 66 8.26 1.25 -19.29
N SER A 67 8.29 0.56 -20.43
CA SER A 67 7.08 0.31 -21.21
C SER A 67 6.03 -0.47 -20.40
N ARG A 68 6.44 -1.53 -19.68
CA ARG A 68 5.53 -2.32 -18.82
C ARG A 68 5.00 -1.54 -17.64
N LEU A 69 5.82 -0.69 -17.01
CA LEU A 69 5.36 0.19 -15.92
C LEU A 69 4.28 1.17 -16.36
N SER A 70 4.23 1.49 -17.66
CA SER A 70 3.21 2.36 -18.25
C SER A 70 1.91 1.62 -18.61
N ASP A 71 1.92 0.28 -18.68
CA ASP A 71 0.75 -0.56 -18.91
C ASP A 71 0.30 -1.22 -17.60
N GLN A 72 -0.77 -0.70 -17.01
CA GLN A 72 -1.28 -1.20 -15.72
C GLN A 72 -1.65 -2.69 -15.78
N ARG A 73 -2.19 -3.20 -16.90
CA ARG A 73 -2.59 -4.61 -17.03
C ARG A 73 -1.37 -5.53 -17.05
N GLU A 74 -0.34 -5.15 -17.81
CA GLU A 74 0.91 -5.90 -17.84
C GLU A 74 1.60 -5.88 -16.48
N LEU A 75 1.65 -4.72 -15.81
CA LEU A 75 2.20 -4.60 -14.47
C LEU A 75 1.46 -5.49 -13.46
N GLU A 76 0.12 -5.48 -13.48
CA GLU A 76 -0.70 -6.35 -12.62
C GLU A 76 -0.45 -7.83 -12.91
N ARG A 77 -0.31 -8.22 -14.18
CA ARG A 77 -0.01 -9.60 -14.57
C ARG A 77 1.34 -10.05 -14.02
N TYR A 78 2.37 -9.24 -14.17
CA TYR A 78 3.71 -9.52 -13.65
C TYR A 78 3.73 -9.59 -12.13
N ALA A 79 3.11 -8.61 -11.47
CA ALA A 79 3.01 -8.56 -10.01
C ALA A 79 2.30 -9.80 -9.46
N ARG A 80 1.20 -10.21 -10.09
CA ARG A 80 0.44 -11.41 -9.71
C ARG A 80 1.27 -12.66 -9.91
N ALA A 81 1.87 -12.85 -11.09
CA ALA A 81 2.70 -14.01 -11.39
C ALA A 81 3.89 -14.14 -10.44
N HIS A 82 4.56 -13.02 -10.12
CA HIS A 82 5.63 -12.99 -9.12
C HIS A 82 5.12 -13.37 -7.73
N HIS A 83 4.01 -12.77 -7.30
CA HIS A 83 3.40 -13.02 -6.00
C HIS A 83 2.93 -14.47 -5.84
N ASP A 84 2.35 -15.06 -6.86
CA ASP A 84 1.84 -16.45 -6.84
C ASP A 84 2.99 -17.44 -6.60
N VAL A 85 4.14 -17.25 -7.28
CA VAL A 85 5.34 -18.08 -7.06
C VAL A 85 5.87 -17.92 -5.63
N VAL A 86 6.03 -16.68 -5.18
CA VAL A 86 6.53 -16.39 -3.82
C VAL A 86 5.60 -16.96 -2.75
N SER A 87 4.29 -16.80 -2.92
CA SER A 87 3.29 -17.27 -1.97
C SER A 87 3.22 -18.79 -1.90
N ALA A 88 3.33 -19.48 -3.04
CA ALA A 88 3.34 -20.94 -3.08
C ALA A 88 4.53 -21.52 -2.31
N VAL A 89 5.72 -20.94 -2.47
CA VAL A 89 6.90 -21.38 -1.72
C VAL A 89 6.83 -20.99 -0.25
N ALA A 90 6.36 -19.77 0.04
CA ALA A 90 6.20 -19.27 1.41
C ALA A 90 5.20 -20.07 2.24
N ALA A 91 4.24 -20.74 1.61
CA ALA A 91 3.31 -21.65 2.29
C ALA A 91 4.00 -22.91 2.85
N ALA A 92 5.15 -23.30 2.28
CA ALA A 92 5.89 -24.49 2.69
C ALA A 92 7.10 -24.18 3.59
N CYS A 93 7.75 -23.04 3.41
CA CYS A 93 8.97 -22.69 4.16
C CYS A 93 9.14 -21.17 4.29
N PRO A 94 9.90 -20.70 5.31
CA PRO A 94 10.27 -19.28 5.41
C PRO A 94 10.95 -18.80 4.13
N THR A 95 10.40 -17.74 3.53
CA THR A 95 10.79 -17.25 2.20
C THR A 95 10.97 -15.74 2.22
N VAL A 96 12.14 -15.29 1.81
CA VAL A 96 12.46 -13.87 1.61
C VAL A 96 12.17 -13.50 0.15
N PRO A 97 11.10 -12.77 -0.14
CA PRO A 97 10.84 -12.30 -1.48
C PRO A 97 11.88 -11.28 -1.93
N LEU A 98 12.25 -11.32 -3.20
CA LEU A 98 13.06 -10.29 -3.84
C LEU A 98 12.17 -9.29 -4.59
N PRO A 99 12.64 -8.07 -4.87
CA PRO A 99 11.91 -7.11 -5.69
C PRO A 99 11.59 -7.70 -7.08
N MET A 100 10.44 -7.32 -7.63
CA MET A 100 10.12 -7.63 -9.03
C MET A 100 11.23 -7.14 -9.97
N ALA A 101 11.42 -7.83 -11.08
CA ALA A 101 12.48 -7.58 -12.05
C ALA A 101 13.92 -7.70 -11.51
N THR A 102 14.12 -8.47 -10.44
CA THR A 102 15.47 -8.89 -10.05
C THR A 102 15.96 -9.94 -11.05
N VAL A 103 16.84 -9.50 -11.96
CA VAL A 103 17.32 -10.32 -13.09
C VAL A 103 18.84 -10.27 -13.16
N TYR A 104 19.43 -11.41 -13.49
CA TYR A 104 20.87 -11.59 -13.68
C TYR A 104 21.15 -12.29 -15.01
N HIS A 105 22.29 -12.03 -15.62
CA HIS A 105 22.65 -12.59 -16.93
C HIS A 105 22.85 -14.12 -16.92
N ALA A 106 23.14 -14.72 -15.76
CA ALA A 106 23.33 -16.17 -15.61
C ALA A 106 23.17 -16.61 -14.16
N ASP A 107 22.99 -17.91 -13.93
CA ASP A 107 22.88 -18.52 -12.58
C ASP A 107 24.12 -18.26 -11.73
N GLU A 108 25.31 -18.23 -12.32
CA GLU A 108 26.57 -17.93 -11.62
C GLU A 108 26.54 -16.54 -11.03
N ARG A 109 25.98 -15.56 -11.74
CA ARG A 109 25.82 -14.19 -11.26
C ARG A 109 24.79 -14.10 -10.14
N VAL A 110 23.75 -14.91 -10.17
CA VAL A 110 22.80 -15.04 -9.03
C VAL A 110 23.56 -15.55 -7.82
N ARG A 111 24.35 -16.64 -7.94
CA ARG A 111 25.10 -17.19 -6.83
C ARG A 111 26.08 -16.18 -6.23
N GLU A 112 26.86 -15.51 -7.07
CA GLU A 112 27.81 -14.48 -6.66
C GLU A 112 27.16 -13.31 -5.93
N ALA A 113 26.04 -12.82 -6.44
CA ALA A 113 25.33 -11.67 -5.87
C ALA A 113 24.69 -12.03 -4.53
N LEU A 114 23.97 -13.15 -4.47
CA LEU A 114 23.26 -13.56 -3.25
C LEU A 114 24.21 -14.08 -2.16
N ALA A 115 25.37 -14.64 -2.52
CA ALA A 115 26.41 -15.03 -1.55
C ALA A 115 26.92 -13.83 -0.73
N LYS A 116 27.00 -12.65 -1.33
CA LYS A 116 27.41 -11.41 -0.63
C LYS A 116 26.42 -10.95 0.44
N GLU A 117 25.17 -11.41 0.34
CA GLU A 117 24.08 -11.03 1.24
C GLU A 117 23.68 -12.19 2.19
N THR A 118 24.51 -13.21 2.32
CA THR A 118 24.21 -14.43 3.10
C THR A 118 23.76 -14.11 4.53
N ASP A 119 24.42 -13.22 5.23
CA ASP A 119 24.08 -12.88 6.62
C ASP A 119 22.74 -12.13 6.71
N ARG A 120 22.47 -11.26 5.74
CA ARG A 120 21.18 -10.59 5.61
C ARG A 120 20.04 -11.57 5.40
N PHE A 121 20.18 -12.52 4.47
CA PHE A 121 19.16 -13.55 4.25
C PHE A 121 18.97 -14.45 5.47
N ARG A 122 20.04 -14.81 6.15
CA ARG A 122 19.97 -15.60 7.39
C ARG A 122 19.18 -14.88 8.49
N ALA A 123 19.47 -13.60 8.69
CA ALA A 123 18.77 -12.76 9.67
C ALA A 123 17.28 -12.58 9.30
N ALA A 124 16.99 -12.29 8.02
CA ALA A 124 15.63 -12.13 7.52
C ALA A 124 14.81 -13.42 7.66
N LEU A 125 15.33 -14.57 7.19
CA LEU A 125 14.67 -15.87 7.31
C LEU A 125 14.38 -16.25 8.76
N LYS A 126 15.34 -15.99 9.68
CA LYS A 126 15.13 -16.20 11.11
C LYS A 126 14.01 -15.32 11.67
N ARG A 127 13.96 -14.05 11.24
CA ARG A 127 12.97 -13.07 11.70
C ARG A 127 11.56 -13.41 11.27
N ILE A 128 11.38 -13.87 10.03
CA ILE A 128 10.06 -14.14 9.44
C ILE A 128 9.58 -15.58 9.67
N ALA A 129 10.45 -16.49 10.17
CA ALA A 129 10.06 -17.88 10.43
C ALA A 129 8.84 -17.95 11.34
N HIS A 130 7.79 -18.68 10.92
CA HIS A 130 6.52 -18.82 11.63
C HIS A 130 5.78 -17.51 11.89
N HIS A 131 5.99 -16.51 11.03
CA HIS A 131 5.32 -15.23 11.07
C HIS A 131 4.65 -14.93 9.73
N ALA A 132 3.53 -14.22 9.80
CA ALA A 132 2.86 -13.66 8.64
C ALA A 132 2.77 -12.13 8.76
N GLU A 133 2.72 -11.45 7.63
CA GLU A 133 2.44 -10.03 7.58
C GLU A 133 0.94 -9.78 7.56
N TRP A 134 0.48 -8.84 8.38
CA TRP A 134 -0.90 -8.42 8.46
C TRP A 134 -1.01 -6.93 8.23
N GLY A 135 -1.84 -6.55 7.26
CA GLY A 135 -2.19 -5.15 7.01
C GLY A 135 -3.36 -4.70 7.87
N VAL A 136 -3.23 -3.55 8.52
CA VAL A 136 -4.30 -2.92 9.28
C VAL A 136 -4.52 -1.52 8.76
N LYS A 137 -5.74 -1.26 8.27
CA LYS A 137 -6.20 0.07 7.89
C LYS A 137 -7.32 0.47 8.81
N VAL A 138 -7.24 1.70 9.34
CA VAL A 138 -8.27 2.26 10.21
C VAL A 138 -8.84 3.51 9.59
N TYR A 139 -10.16 3.59 9.56
CA TYR A 139 -10.89 4.75 9.05
C TYR A 139 -11.65 5.41 10.21
N ALA A 140 -11.68 6.73 10.19
CA ALA A 140 -12.39 7.49 11.19
C ALA A 140 -13.89 7.14 11.21
N PRO A 141 -14.55 7.18 12.39
CA PRO A 141 -16.00 6.96 12.48
C PRO A 141 -16.79 7.90 11.55
N PRO A 142 -17.96 7.48 11.04
CA PRO A 142 -18.76 8.26 10.08
C PRO A 142 -19.15 9.66 10.56
N ALA A 143 -19.28 9.88 11.87
CA ALA A 143 -19.58 11.20 12.44
C ALA A 143 -18.46 12.22 12.20
N ALA A 144 -17.19 11.77 12.16
CA ALA A 144 -16.04 12.61 11.86
C ALA A 144 -16.01 13.03 10.38
N THR A 145 -16.44 12.15 9.48
CA THR A 145 -16.53 12.41 8.04
C THR A 145 -17.67 13.36 7.69
N ALA A 146 -18.82 13.29 8.39
CA ALA A 146 -19.95 14.19 8.18
C ALA A 146 -19.60 15.65 8.49
N ALA A 147 -18.82 15.91 9.54
CA ALA A 147 -18.36 17.26 9.89
C ALA A 147 -17.43 17.87 8.81
N THR A 148 -16.60 17.03 8.17
CA THR A 148 -15.70 17.46 7.10
C THR A 148 -16.47 17.70 5.78
N ALA A 149 -17.46 16.85 5.46
CA ALA A 149 -18.31 16.97 4.27
C ALA A 149 -19.27 18.17 4.35
N ALA A 150 -19.86 18.44 5.50
CA ALA A 150 -20.75 19.59 5.70
C ALA A 150 -20.05 20.92 5.46
N THR A 151 -18.74 20.99 5.70
CA THR A 151 -17.96 22.21 5.51
C THR A 151 -17.52 22.42 4.06
N ALA A 152 -17.28 21.34 3.30
CA ALA A 152 -17.02 21.43 1.87
C ALA A 152 -18.29 21.91 1.13
N ALA A 153 -19.47 21.42 1.53
CA ALA A 153 -20.75 21.86 0.98
C ALA A 153 -21.05 23.35 1.28
N THR A 154 -20.72 23.83 2.49
CA THR A 154 -20.94 25.24 2.86
C THR A 154 -19.99 26.18 2.12
N ALA A 155 -18.75 25.75 1.84
CA ALA A 155 -17.79 26.51 1.02
C ALA A 155 -18.23 26.59 -0.45
N ALA A 156 -18.78 25.50 -1.00
CA ALA A 156 -19.30 25.46 -2.37
C ALA A 156 -20.55 26.39 -2.54
N THR A 157 -21.45 26.41 -1.55
CA THR A 157 -22.64 27.27 -1.57
C THR A 157 -22.29 28.75 -1.44
N ALA A 158 -21.23 29.09 -0.70
CA ALA A 158 -20.75 30.48 -0.61
C ALA A 158 -20.06 30.94 -1.90
N ALA A 159 -19.42 30.06 -2.64
CA ALA A 159 -18.80 30.36 -3.93
C ALA A 159 -19.84 30.54 -5.04
N THR A 160 -20.97 29.79 -5.02
CA THR A 160 -22.05 29.90 -6.00
C THR A 160 -22.87 31.18 -5.80
N ALA A 161 -23.01 31.64 -4.53
CA ALA A 161 -23.70 32.92 -4.25
C ALA A 161 -22.90 34.14 -4.70
N ALA A 162 -21.59 34.03 -4.88
CA ALA A 162 -20.73 35.12 -5.36
C ALA A 162 -20.68 35.26 -6.90
N THR A 163 -21.08 34.22 -7.65
CA THR A 163 -21.06 34.22 -9.12
C THR A 163 -22.39 34.63 -9.77
N ASP A 164 -23.50 34.63 -9.02
CA ASP A 164 -24.84 34.96 -9.55
C ASP A 164 -25.14 36.48 -9.62
N ASP A 165 -24.20 37.31 -9.14
CA ASP A 165 -24.37 38.80 -9.16
C ASP A 165 -23.70 39.47 -10.38
N ALA A 166 -23.18 38.73 -11.34
CA ALA A 166 -22.48 39.28 -12.50
C ALA A 166 -23.32 39.37 -13.80
N ASP A 167 -24.52 38.76 -13.88
CA ASP A 167 -25.26 38.62 -15.14
C ASP A 167 -26.61 39.38 -15.21
N ARG A 168 -26.83 40.41 -14.39
CA ARG A 168 -28.03 41.25 -14.48
C ARG A 168 -27.73 42.73 -14.69
N ARG A 169 -27.15 43.05 -15.84
CA ARG A 169 -27.10 44.43 -16.32
C ARG A 169 -27.78 44.55 -17.67
N THR A 170 -29.12 44.68 -17.67
CA THR A 170 -29.81 45.49 -18.67
C THR A 170 -31.18 45.88 -18.12
N GLY A 171 -31.41 47.19 -17.93
CA GLY A 171 -32.69 47.82 -18.09
C GLY A 171 -33.44 48.28 -16.86
N ARG A 172 -33.41 49.61 -16.68
CA ARG A 172 -34.40 50.53 -16.06
C ARG A 172 -34.21 50.91 -14.59
N PRO A 173 -34.19 52.21 -14.27
CA PRO A 173 -33.94 52.69 -12.91
C PRO A 173 -35.22 52.55 -12.07
N VAL A 174 -35.13 51.71 -11.03
CA VAL A 174 -36.10 51.67 -9.94
C VAL A 174 -35.41 52.23 -8.70
N VAL A 175 -36.03 53.20 -8.08
CA VAL A 175 -35.64 53.91 -6.86
C VAL A 175 -35.19 52.91 -5.76
N PRO A 176 -34.06 53.09 -5.07
CA PRO A 176 -33.61 52.18 -4.03
C PRO A 176 -34.44 52.40 -2.76
N THR A 177 -35.39 51.52 -2.52
CA THR A 177 -35.94 51.33 -1.18
C THR A 177 -34.94 50.54 -0.33
N ASP A 178 -34.48 51.21 0.69
CA ASP A 178 -33.88 50.70 1.95
C ASP A 178 -33.26 49.29 1.88
N ARG A 179 -31.95 49.24 1.51
CA ARG A 179 -31.12 48.06 1.76
C ARG A 179 -31.04 47.89 3.27
N GLY A 180 -31.82 46.96 3.77
CA GLY A 180 -31.82 46.60 5.17
C GLY A 180 -30.39 46.42 5.66
N ARG A 181 -29.98 47.31 6.54
CA ARG A 181 -28.72 47.26 7.30
C ARG A 181 -28.59 45.84 7.88
N PRO A 182 -27.51 45.09 7.61
CA PRO A 182 -27.37 43.75 8.17
C PRO A 182 -27.62 43.83 9.65
N ALA A 183 -28.50 42.99 10.19
CA ALA A 183 -28.90 43.02 11.61
C ALA A 183 -27.64 43.02 12.45
N ALA A 184 -27.58 44.00 13.36
CA ALA A 184 -26.45 44.10 14.31
C ALA A 184 -26.33 42.78 15.08
N GLY A 185 -25.28 41.99 14.79
CA GLY A 185 -25.09 40.64 15.31
C GLY A 185 -24.89 39.51 14.27
N ALA A 186 -25.30 39.72 12.99
CA ALA A 186 -25.13 38.68 11.98
C ALA A 186 -23.65 38.27 11.76
N GLY A 187 -22.72 39.23 11.83
CA GLY A 187 -21.28 38.98 11.79
C GLY A 187 -20.77 38.21 13.01
N LEU A 188 -21.28 38.51 14.19
CA LEU A 188 -20.92 37.83 15.42
C LEU A 188 -21.42 36.36 15.40
N ALA A 189 -22.67 36.16 15.03
CA ALA A 189 -23.27 34.84 14.87
C ALA A 189 -22.55 33.99 13.78
N TYR A 190 -22.07 34.62 12.71
CA TYR A 190 -21.21 33.94 11.70
C TYR A 190 -19.87 33.52 12.29
N LEU A 191 -19.19 34.41 13.02
CA LEU A 191 -17.91 34.11 13.67
C LEU A 191 -18.03 33.02 14.73
N GLU A 192 -19.10 33.03 15.51
CA GLU A 192 -19.37 31.99 16.52
C GLU A 192 -19.62 30.62 15.87
N ARG A 193 -20.40 30.57 14.79
CA ARG A 193 -20.61 29.34 14.00
C ARG A 193 -19.30 28.83 13.43
N LYS A 194 -18.46 29.71 12.85
CA LYS A 194 -17.17 29.36 12.28
C LYS A 194 -16.21 28.82 13.37
N ARG A 195 -16.17 29.47 14.54
CA ARG A 195 -15.37 29.00 15.70
C ARG A 195 -15.89 27.66 16.22
N GLY A 196 -17.22 27.48 16.30
CA GLY A 196 -17.83 26.21 16.72
C GLY A 196 -17.49 25.07 15.75
N ALA A 197 -17.58 25.31 14.45
CA ALA A 197 -17.20 24.34 13.43
C ALA A 197 -15.70 24.00 13.46
N GLN A 198 -14.85 24.99 13.73
CA GLN A 198 -13.40 24.77 13.85
C GLN A 198 -13.06 23.91 15.09
N ARG A 199 -13.63 24.23 16.26
CA ARG A 199 -13.44 23.44 17.48
C ARG A 199 -13.94 22.00 17.33
N LEU A 200 -15.05 21.79 16.61
CA LEU A 200 -15.57 20.45 16.32
C LEU A 200 -14.61 19.65 15.45
N ARG A 201 -13.99 20.28 14.45
CA ARG A 201 -12.97 19.65 13.61
C ARG A 201 -11.72 19.29 14.41
N GLU A 202 -11.21 20.21 15.21
CA GLU A 202 -10.04 19.99 16.06
C GLU A 202 -10.27 18.79 16.98
N ARG A 203 -11.41 18.73 17.68
CA ARG A 203 -11.79 17.58 18.51
C ARG A 203 -11.88 16.28 17.71
N SER A 204 -12.52 16.33 16.53
CA SER A 204 -12.63 15.15 15.67
C SER A 204 -11.27 14.65 15.19
N GLN A 205 -10.33 15.55 14.91
CA GLN A 205 -8.96 15.18 14.54
C GLN A 205 -8.20 14.57 15.74
N GLU A 206 -8.34 15.15 16.91
CA GLU A 206 -7.75 14.61 18.16
C GLU A 206 -8.30 13.22 18.49
N ASP A 207 -9.60 13.00 18.35
CA ASP A 207 -10.24 11.71 18.60
C ASP A 207 -9.79 10.66 17.58
N ALA A 208 -9.64 11.06 16.29
CA ALA A 208 -9.12 10.22 15.24
C ALA A 208 -7.67 9.79 15.50
N LEU A 209 -6.81 10.73 15.93
CA LEU A 209 -5.42 10.43 16.28
C LEU A 209 -5.34 9.48 17.47
N ARG A 210 -6.09 9.72 18.54
CA ARG A 210 -6.15 8.82 19.71
C ARG A 210 -6.63 7.42 19.33
N THR A 211 -7.60 7.33 18.44
CA THR A 211 -8.09 6.03 17.92
C THR A 211 -7.00 5.31 17.16
N ALA A 212 -6.31 6.00 16.25
CA ALA A 212 -5.20 5.43 15.47
C ALA A 212 -4.07 4.94 16.40
N GLU A 213 -3.67 5.74 17.39
CA GLU A 213 -2.66 5.39 18.38
C GLU A 213 -3.06 4.18 19.22
N THR A 214 -4.32 4.13 19.67
CA THR A 214 -4.84 3.00 20.46
C THR A 214 -4.80 1.70 19.65
N VAL A 215 -5.20 1.74 18.39
CA VAL A 215 -5.17 0.54 17.52
C VAL A 215 -3.73 0.12 17.25
N ASP A 216 -2.86 1.07 16.87
CA ASP A 216 -1.45 0.79 16.56
C ASP A 216 -0.72 0.19 17.77
N GLU A 217 -0.92 0.76 18.97
CA GLU A 217 -0.32 0.26 20.21
C GLU A 217 -0.81 -1.16 20.56
N GLN A 218 -2.12 -1.40 20.49
CA GLN A 218 -2.67 -2.70 20.88
C GLN A 218 -2.32 -3.80 19.90
N VAL A 219 -2.37 -3.55 18.60
CA VAL A 219 -1.91 -4.50 17.59
C VAL A 219 -0.40 -4.67 17.66
N GLY A 220 0.35 -3.60 17.89
CA GLY A 220 1.80 -3.63 18.05
C GLY A 220 2.27 -4.52 19.20
N ARG A 221 1.51 -4.66 20.28
CA ARG A 221 1.82 -5.59 21.41
C ARG A 221 1.69 -7.06 21.02
N LEU A 222 0.90 -7.38 20.01
CA LEU A 222 0.81 -8.74 19.46
C LEU A 222 1.91 -9.03 18.45
N ALA A 223 2.43 -8.01 17.80
CA ALA A 223 3.38 -8.12 16.72
C ALA A 223 4.82 -8.21 17.20
N THR A 224 5.66 -8.91 16.45
CA THR A 224 7.11 -8.94 16.63
C THR A 224 7.77 -7.69 16.04
N ALA A 225 7.15 -7.11 15.00
CA ALA A 225 7.56 -5.87 14.37
C ALA A 225 6.35 -5.17 13.74
N SER A 226 6.43 -3.86 13.56
CA SER A 226 5.40 -3.07 12.89
C SER A 226 6.03 -2.02 11.98
N ARG A 227 5.29 -1.61 10.94
CA ARG A 227 5.70 -0.56 10.01
C ARG A 227 4.49 0.27 9.62
N ARG A 228 4.53 1.58 9.85
CA ARG A 228 3.53 2.50 9.33
C ARG A 228 3.77 2.75 7.85
N LEU A 229 2.72 2.70 7.06
CA LEU A 229 2.73 2.96 5.63
C LEU A 229 2.14 4.34 5.35
N ARG A 230 2.50 4.92 4.20
CA ARG A 230 1.84 6.13 3.73
C ARG A 230 0.37 5.83 3.42
N PRO A 231 -0.56 6.74 3.75
CA PRO A 231 -1.93 6.61 3.31
C PRO A 231 -1.97 6.50 1.78
N HIS A 232 -2.73 5.55 1.24
CA HIS A 232 -2.97 5.51 -0.19
C HIS A 232 -3.90 6.65 -0.60
N PRO A 233 -3.66 7.31 -1.75
CA PRO A 233 -4.63 8.19 -2.35
C PRO A 233 -5.92 7.39 -2.56
N GLN A 234 -6.99 7.77 -1.87
CA GLN A 234 -8.27 7.09 -2.04
C GLN A 234 -8.95 7.60 -3.31
N PRO A 235 -9.70 6.75 -4.04
CA PRO A 235 -10.55 7.22 -5.12
C PRO A 235 -11.49 8.32 -4.59
N SER A 236 -11.76 9.33 -5.39
CA SER A 236 -12.65 10.47 -5.04
C SER A 236 -14.06 10.03 -4.63
N THR A 237 -14.44 8.80 -4.91
CA THR A 237 -15.70 8.15 -4.51
C THR A 237 -15.71 7.63 -3.07
N ASP A 238 -14.53 7.36 -2.47
CA ASP A 238 -14.42 6.89 -1.09
C ASP A 238 -14.35 8.10 -0.14
N ARG A 239 -15.41 8.30 0.63
CA ARG A 239 -15.51 9.39 1.62
C ARG A 239 -14.92 9.06 2.98
N ARG A 240 -14.37 7.85 3.15
CA ARG A 240 -13.75 7.45 4.42
C ARG A 240 -12.42 8.17 4.62
N VAL A 241 -12.15 8.61 5.82
CA VAL A 241 -10.88 9.24 6.19
C VAL A 241 -9.98 8.20 6.83
N GLN A 242 -8.94 7.76 6.12
CA GLN A 242 -7.96 6.82 6.65
C GLN A 242 -7.08 7.51 7.70
N ILE A 243 -7.08 6.97 8.93
CA ILE A 243 -6.34 7.52 10.07
C ILE A 243 -5.13 6.66 10.47
N LEU A 244 -5.10 5.38 10.05
CA LEU A 244 -3.95 4.49 10.18
C LEU A 244 -3.83 3.62 8.95
N ASN A 245 -2.60 3.42 8.49
CA ASN A 245 -2.20 2.41 7.52
C ASN A 245 -0.88 1.80 8.02
N ALA A 246 -0.92 0.55 8.43
CA ALA A 246 0.26 -0.11 8.99
C ALA A 246 0.28 -1.60 8.66
N THR A 247 1.47 -2.17 8.64
CA THR A 247 1.70 -3.62 8.57
C THR A 247 2.36 -4.12 9.86
N TYR A 248 2.03 -5.35 10.22
CA TYR A 248 2.48 -5.99 11.45
C TYR A 248 2.98 -7.40 11.14
N LEU A 249 4.16 -7.72 11.64
CA LEU A 249 4.70 -9.06 11.60
C LEU A 249 4.20 -9.83 12.83
N VAL A 250 3.29 -10.75 12.64
CA VAL A 250 2.61 -11.48 13.73
C VAL A 250 2.91 -12.97 13.63
N ALA A 251 3.25 -13.59 14.75
CA ALA A 251 3.44 -15.03 14.80
C ALA A 251 2.15 -15.76 14.39
N GLU A 252 2.24 -16.76 13.52
CA GLU A 252 1.08 -17.49 12.97
C GLU A 252 0.14 -18.02 14.05
N ARG A 253 0.70 -18.51 15.17
CA ARG A 253 -0.09 -18.98 16.33
C ARG A 253 -0.94 -17.88 17.00
N ARG A 254 -0.71 -16.60 16.69
CA ARG A 254 -1.45 -15.45 17.24
C ARG A 254 -2.43 -14.83 16.25
N SER A 255 -2.63 -15.44 15.10
CA SER A 255 -3.54 -14.92 14.05
C SER A 255 -4.99 -14.79 14.54
N GLU A 256 -5.48 -15.77 15.29
CA GLU A 256 -6.83 -15.73 15.89
C GLU A 256 -6.95 -14.63 16.95
N GLU A 257 -5.92 -14.47 17.79
CA GLU A 257 -5.85 -13.40 18.80
C GLU A 257 -5.91 -12.02 18.15
N LEU A 258 -5.19 -11.83 17.03
CA LEU A 258 -5.24 -10.60 16.24
C LEU A 258 -6.64 -10.33 15.66
N ALA A 259 -7.29 -11.36 15.10
CA ALA A 259 -8.63 -11.23 14.55
C ALA A 259 -9.66 -10.87 15.64
N LEU A 260 -9.55 -11.45 16.83
CA LEU A 260 -10.41 -11.14 17.97
C LEU A 260 -10.16 -9.71 18.47
N LEU A 261 -8.88 -9.33 18.62
CA LEU A 261 -8.49 -7.99 19.04
C LEU A 261 -9.05 -6.92 18.10
N THR A 262 -8.90 -7.10 16.79
CA THR A 262 -9.40 -6.13 15.80
C THR A 262 -10.92 -5.99 15.85
N ARG A 263 -11.66 -7.08 16.11
CA ARG A 263 -13.12 -7.03 16.32
C ARG A 263 -13.46 -6.21 17.57
N THR A 264 -12.82 -6.49 18.69
CA THR A 264 -13.02 -5.75 19.94
C THR A 264 -12.69 -4.25 19.80
N LEU A 265 -11.63 -3.95 19.04
CA LEU A 265 -11.25 -2.55 18.78
C LEU A 265 -12.31 -1.83 17.92
N ARG A 266 -12.89 -2.48 16.90
CA ARG A 266 -14.03 -1.91 16.13
C ARG A 266 -15.20 -1.55 17.03
N GLU A 267 -15.59 -2.49 17.91
CA GLU A 267 -16.72 -2.29 18.84
C GLU A 267 -16.46 -1.15 19.84
N ARG A 268 -15.25 -1.06 20.38
CA ARG A 268 -14.89 -0.06 21.38
C ARG A 268 -14.69 1.34 20.83
N THR A 269 -14.13 1.46 19.62
CA THR A 269 -13.76 2.76 19.04
C THR A 269 -14.80 3.29 18.07
N GLY A 270 -15.70 2.44 17.59
CA GLY A 270 -16.62 2.78 16.49
C GLY A 270 -15.92 3.05 15.15
N ALA A 271 -14.60 2.86 15.08
CA ALA A 271 -13.83 3.00 13.86
C ALA A 271 -13.99 1.78 12.97
N GLU A 272 -13.97 2.00 11.66
CA GLU A 272 -13.87 0.90 10.71
C GLU A 272 -12.42 0.43 10.61
N ILE A 273 -12.15 -0.84 10.93
CA ILE A 273 -10.81 -1.44 10.89
C ILE A 273 -10.82 -2.55 9.84
N GLU A 274 -10.05 -2.38 8.79
CA GLU A 274 -9.81 -3.42 7.78
C GLU A 274 -8.55 -4.21 8.17
N LEU A 275 -8.69 -5.52 8.35
CA LEU A 275 -7.60 -6.46 8.55
C LEU A 275 -7.43 -7.27 7.27
N SER A 276 -6.22 -7.31 6.72
CA SER A 276 -5.85 -8.08 5.53
C SER A 276 -4.63 -8.95 5.79
N GLY A 277 -4.62 -10.14 5.23
CA GLY A 277 -3.59 -11.16 5.42
C GLY A 277 -4.20 -12.51 5.76
N PRO A 278 -3.40 -13.54 6.08
CA PRO A 278 -1.92 -13.49 6.20
C PRO A 278 -1.23 -13.33 4.83
N TRP A 279 -0.19 -12.49 4.80
CA TRP A 279 0.64 -12.26 3.62
C TRP A 279 2.08 -12.69 3.87
N VAL A 280 2.81 -12.97 2.78
CA VAL A 280 4.26 -13.10 2.84
C VAL A 280 4.87 -11.80 3.37
N PRO A 281 5.85 -11.84 4.29
CA PRO A 281 6.36 -10.64 4.98
C PRO A 281 7.26 -9.74 4.13
N TYR A 282 6.76 -9.17 3.03
CA TYR A 282 7.51 -8.27 2.15
C TYR A 282 8.06 -7.04 2.87
N SER A 283 7.28 -6.49 3.81
CA SER A 283 7.64 -5.25 4.50
C SER A 283 8.76 -5.42 5.53
N PHE A 284 9.11 -6.66 5.89
CA PHE A 284 10.00 -6.97 7.01
C PHE A 284 11.31 -7.67 6.62
N VAL A 285 11.56 -7.84 5.32
CA VAL A 285 12.77 -8.51 4.78
C VAL A 285 13.83 -7.53 4.26
N GLY A 286 13.50 -6.27 4.11
CA GLY A 286 14.37 -5.23 3.53
C GLY A 286 15.20 -4.43 4.54
N GLU A 287 14.95 -4.55 5.84
CA GLU A 287 15.65 -3.80 6.89
C GLU A 287 16.45 -4.77 7.79
N VAL A 288 17.72 -4.92 7.48
CA VAL A 288 18.75 -5.40 8.42
C VAL A 288 19.93 -4.46 8.35
#